data_30fe1f5dfc8c7321e672e2d67760fd0a
#
_entry.id   30fe1f5dfc8c7321e672e2d67760fd0a
#
_cell.length_a   1.000
_cell.length_b   1.000
_cell.length_c   1.000
_cell.angle_alpha   90.00
_cell.angle_beta   90.00
_cell.angle_gamma   90.00
#
_symmetry.space_group_name_H-M   'P 1'
#
loop_
_entity.id
_entity.type
_entity.pdbx_description
1 polymer ?
#
loop_
_entity_poly.entity_id
_entity_poly.type
_entity_poly.pdbx_seq_one_letter_code
_entity_poly.pdbx_strand_id
1 'polypeptide(L)'
;MATIEVTKNDFEAAIPVAATKNSDVFDMLSSYIENAAVFVENNILGSVGMDALSGETNGQLARLVKGEICFRAFLPNFRSLDVVLTSTGFGVVSTQDTAPASKMRTDALKSQLDIEAQRNYCNLLSELFKVSGWGNQSIRQQLVQTLFWHFDFLAQYAGKESPIINDWRLAQPYIMEADGFIRKHIGDALADELLEHLTANSLTAAEIKVVTIIQQLIGLHICGNKSAEKIYFHRLMNTLEGDIDTYPKYKDSEAYQYNHFKGYENTKDSGMFIFQG
;
A
#
# COMPACT_ATOMS: atom_id res chain seq x y z
N MET A 1 -1.52 8.21 27.27
CA MET A 1 -2.12 8.27 25.93
C MET A 1 -3.38 7.43 25.99
N ALA A 2 -4.48 7.90 25.47
CA ALA A 2 -5.71 7.10 25.40
C ALA A 2 -5.51 6.04 24.32
N THR A 3 -5.37 4.81 24.72
CA THR A 3 -5.33 3.66 23.79
C THR A 3 -6.66 3.57 23.07
N ILE A 4 -6.63 3.32 21.77
CA ILE A 4 -7.84 3.14 20.96
C ILE A 4 -8.63 1.94 21.51
N GLU A 5 -9.83 2.19 21.98
CA GLU A 5 -10.69 1.15 22.51
C GLU A 5 -11.45 0.44 21.38
N VAL A 6 -11.33 -0.89 21.35
CA VAL A 6 -12.07 -1.77 20.44
C VAL A 6 -13.09 -2.55 21.26
N THR A 7 -14.35 -2.41 20.90
CA THR A 7 -15.44 -3.18 21.55
C THR A 7 -15.63 -4.52 20.86
N LYS A 8 -16.34 -5.44 21.54
CA LYS A 8 -16.74 -6.72 20.96
C LYS A 8 -17.54 -6.53 19.65
N ASN A 9 -18.43 -5.52 19.60
CA ASN A 9 -19.20 -5.22 18.38
C ASN A 9 -18.30 -4.79 17.24
N ASP A 10 -17.25 -3.99 17.49
CA ASP A 10 -16.27 -3.60 16.48
C ASP A 10 -15.53 -4.83 15.93
N PHE A 11 -15.16 -5.74 16.81
CA PHE A 11 -14.47 -6.98 16.45
C PHE A 11 -15.35 -7.91 15.60
N GLU A 12 -16.61 -8.13 16.00
CA GLU A 12 -17.57 -8.94 15.25
C GLU A 12 -17.94 -8.30 13.90
N ALA A 13 -17.97 -6.98 13.82
CA ALA A 13 -18.18 -6.25 12.57
C ALA A 13 -16.99 -6.35 11.59
N ALA A 14 -15.76 -6.34 12.13
CA ALA A 14 -14.55 -6.48 11.32
C ALA A 14 -14.31 -7.94 10.89
N ILE A 15 -14.65 -8.90 11.74
CA ILE A 15 -14.43 -10.34 11.52
C ILE A 15 -15.74 -11.09 11.74
N PRO A 16 -16.66 -11.08 10.75
CA PRO A 16 -18.00 -11.65 10.91
C PRO A 16 -18.01 -13.15 11.27
N VAL A 17 -16.95 -13.88 10.91
CA VAL A 17 -16.78 -15.30 11.29
C VAL A 17 -16.64 -15.49 12.80
N ALA A 18 -16.14 -14.45 13.51
CA ALA A 18 -16.02 -14.47 14.96
C ALA A 18 -17.35 -14.16 15.68
N ALA A 19 -18.38 -13.70 14.95
CA ALA A 19 -19.72 -13.41 15.47
C ALA A 19 -20.52 -14.69 15.81
N THR A 20 -19.85 -15.71 16.29
CA THR A 20 -20.50 -16.95 16.75
C THR A 20 -20.98 -16.78 18.20
N LYS A 21 -21.88 -17.66 18.63
CA LYS A 21 -22.46 -17.69 19.99
C LYS A 21 -21.42 -17.77 21.13
N ASN A 22 -20.14 -17.93 20.83
CA ASN A 22 -19.05 -18.00 21.80
C ASN A 22 -18.41 -16.59 21.98
N SER A 23 -18.78 -15.96 23.09
CA SER A 23 -18.19 -14.66 23.51
C SER A 23 -16.69 -14.72 23.78
N ASP A 24 -16.13 -15.91 23.88
CA ASP A 24 -14.81 -16.18 24.46
C ASP A 24 -13.64 -15.76 23.53
N VAL A 25 -13.84 -15.72 22.20
CA VAL A 25 -12.76 -15.39 21.24
C VAL A 25 -12.27 -13.96 21.43
N PHE A 26 -13.17 -13.01 21.64
CA PHE A 26 -12.80 -11.60 21.88
C PHE A 26 -12.00 -11.48 23.19
N ASP A 27 -12.46 -12.12 24.25
CA ASP A 27 -11.80 -12.08 25.55
C ASP A 27 -10.43 -12.75 25.52
N MET A 28 -10.30 -13.87 24.80
CA MET A 28 -9.02 -14.57 24.57
C MET A 28 -8.01 -13.71 23.82
N LEU A 29 -8.49 -12.82 22.97
CA LEU A 29 -7.63 -11.95 22.15
C LEU A 29 -7.41 -10.56 22.75
N SER A 30 -7.94 -10.24 23.93
CA SER A 30 -7.89 -8.91 24.54
C SER A 30 -6.47 -8.32 24.59
N SER A 31 -5.49 -9.07 25.03
CA SER A 31 -4.09 -8.64 25.10
C SER A 31 -3.46 -8.41 23.70
N TYR A 32 -3.87 -9.21 22.71
CA TYR A 32 -3.42 -9.03 21.33
C TYR A 32 -4.07 -7.80 20.67
N ILE A 33 -5.32 -7.50 21.02
CA ILE A 33 -6.05 -6.31 20.58
C ILE A 33 -5.36 -5.06 21.15
N GLU A 34 -5.02 -5.05 22.44
CA GLU A 34 -4.29 -3.96 23.07
C GLU A 34 -2.92 -3.71 22.40
N ASN A 35 -2.15 -4.78 22.17
CA ASN A 35 -0.86 -4.68 21.48
C ASN A 35 -1.01 -4.19 20.04
N ALA A 36 -2.02 -4.65 19.32
CA ALA A 36 -2.32 -4.21 17.98
C ALA A 36 -2.75 -2.74 17.94
N ALA A 37 -3.53 -2.28 18.94
CA ALA A 37 -3.90 -0.88 19.07
C ALA A 37 -2.68 0.02 19.25
N VAL A 38 -1.76 -0.34 20.16
CA VAL A 38 -0.49 0.38 20.34
C VAL A 38 0.34 0.41 19.06
N PHE A 39 0.37 -0.70 18.32
CA PHE A 39 1.07 -0.75 17.04
C PHE A 39 0.46 0.21 16.02
N VAL A 40 -0.86 0.20 15.85
CA VAL A 40 -1.57 1.06 14.88
C VAL A 40 -1.39 2.53 15.26
N GLU A 41 -1.51 2.86 16.54
CA GLU A 41 -1.30 4.21 17.08
C GLU A 41 0.09 4.75 16.73
N ASN A 42 1.14 3.96 17.00
CA ASN A 42 2.52 4.42 16.87
C ASN A 42 3.11 4.28 15.47
N ASN A 43 2.67 3.29 14.67
CA ASN A 43 3.30 2.94 13.40
C ASN A 43 2.43 3.22 12.17
N ILE A 44 1.17 3.62 12.35
CA ILE A 44 0.27 3.94 11.23
C ILE A 44 -0.30 5.35 11.36
N LEU A 45 -0.92 5.66 12.51
CA LEU A 45 -1.61 6.94 12.70
C LEU A 45 -0.63 8.07 12.99
N GLY A 46 0.33 7.84 13.90
CA GLY A 46 1.16 8.90 14.45
C GLY A 46 0.33 9.94 15.20
N SER A 47 0.93 11.07 15.57
CA SER A 47 0.24 12.13 16.31
C SER A 47 -0.93 12.73 15.52
N VAL A 48 -0.70 13.07 14.26
CA VAL A 48 -1.71 13.73 13.39
C VAL A 48 -2.90 12.81 13.11
N GLY A 49 -2.68 11.51 12.86
CA GLY A 49 -3.76 10.55 12.67
C GLY A 49 -4.56 10.32 13.95
N MET A 50 -3.90 10.33 15.11
CA MET A 50 -4.57 10.24 16.42
C MET A 50 -5.42 11.48 16.73
N ASP A 51 -4.93 12.67 16.41
CA ASP A 51 -5.70 13.91 16.56
C ASP A 51 -6.95 13.90 15.67
N ALA A 52 -6.81 13.45 14.41
CA ALA A 52 -7.94 13.30 13.50
C ALA A 52 -8.96 12.28 14.00
N LEU A 53 -8.50 11.13 14.49
CA LEU A 53 -9.37 10.09 15.06
C LEU A 53 -10.15 10.59 16.29
N SER A 54 -9.51 11.40 17.14
CA SER A 54 -10.15 11.97 18.33
C SER A 54 -11.26 12.97 18.01
N GLY A 55 -11.20 13.63 16.84
CA GLY A 55 -12.23 14.54 16.34
C GLY A 55 -13.39 13.84 15.65
N GLU A 56 -13.27 12.56 15.33
CA GLU A 56 -14.22 11.80 14.52
C GLU A 56 -14.89 10.67 15.32
N THR A 57 -16.06 10.94 15.89
CA THR A 57 -16.72 10.02 16.82
C THR A 57 -17.36 8.79 16.15
N ASN A 58 -17.71 8.82 14.85
CA ASN A 58 -18.37 7.71 14.13
C ASN A 58 -18.00 7.63 12.65
N GLY A 59 -16.81 8.05 12.27
CA GLY A 59 -16.44 8.17 10.88
C GLY A 59 -15.85 6.90 10.28
N GLN A 60 -15.57 6.98 9.00
CA GLN A 60 -14.96 5.91 8.23
C GLN A 60 -13.54 5.62 8.72
N LEU A 61 -12.77 6.65 9.11
CA LEU A 61 -11.43 6.49 9.66
C LEU A 61 -11.46 5.62 10.92
N ALA A 62 -12.35 5.92 11.89
CA ALA A 62 -12.48 5.16 13.12
C ALA A 62 -12.79 3.67 12.85
N ARG A 63 -13.71 3.40 11.91
CA ARG A 63 -14.07 2.03 11.52
C ARG A 63 -12.87 1.27 10.92
N LEU A 64 -12.10 1.91 10.03
CA LEU A 64 -10.94 1.29 9.38
C LEU A 64 -9.79 1.05 10.35
N VAL A 65 -9.57 1.98 11.29
CA VAL A 65 -8.59 1.83 12.37
C VAL A 65 -8.94 0.65 13.26
N LYS A 66 -10.18 0.56 13.72
CA LYS A 66 -10.65 -0.57 14.54
C LYS A 66 -10.56 -1.90 13.77
N GLY A 67 -10.93 -1.91 12.49
CA GLY A 67 -10.76 -3.06 11.61
C GLY A 67 -9.31 -3.52 11.51
N GLU A 68 -8.37 -2.58 11.33
CA GLU A 68 -6.94 -2.88 11.27
C GLU A 68 -6.42 -3.50 12.57
N ILE A 69 -6.85 -2.97 13.72
CA ILE A 69 -6.51 -3.54 15.04
C ILE A 69 -7.04 -4.96 15.16
N CYS A 70 -8.30 -5.19 14.77
CA CYS A 70 -8.94 -6.52 14.84
C CYS A 70 -8.22 -7.54 13.95
N PHE A 71 -7.90 -7.19 12.70
CA PHE A 71 -7.18 -8.08 11.78
C PHE A 71 -5.77 -8.41 12.29
N ARG A 72 -5.04 -7.42 12.81
CA ARG A 72 -3.70 -7.62 13.39
C ARG A 72 -3.71 -8.50 14.63
N ALA A 73 -4.75 -8.41 15.44
CA ALA A 73 -4.91 -9.28 16.60
C ALA A 73 -5.33 -10.70 16.22
N PHE A 74 -6.24 -10.84 15.26
CA PHE A 74 -6.88 -12.11 14.92
C PHE A 74 -6.01 -13.01 14.02
N LEU A 75 -5.49 -12.48 12.90
CA LEU A 75 -4.84 -13.29 11.87
C LEU A 75 -3.61 -14.09 12.33
N PRO A 76 -2.69 -13.53 13.15
CA PRO A 76 -1.58 -14.31 13.69
C PRO A 76 -2.02 -15.45 14.59
N ASN A 77 -3.14 -15.26 15.30
CA ASN A 77 -3.70 -16.20 16.28
C ASN A 77 -4.75 -17.14 15.68
N PHE A 78 -5.08 -16.99 14.40
CA PHE A 78 -6.16 -17.73 13.73
C PHE A 78 -6.06 -19.25 13.92
N ARG A 79 -4.86 -19.83 13.82
CA ARG A 79 -4.65 -21.27 13.96
C ARG A 79 -4.60 -21.74 15.40
N SER A 80 -4.33 -20.86 16.35
CA SER A 80 -4.29 -21.23 17.77
C SER A 80 -5.67 -21.28 18.42
N LEU A 81 -6.70 -20.71 17.74
CA LEU A 81 -8.06 -20.67 18.27
C LEU A 81 -8.79 -22.03 18.25
N ASP A 82 -8.34 -22.98 17.43
CA ASP A 82 -8.87 -24.34 17.35
C ASP A 82 -8.03 -25.37 18.12
N VAL A 83 -6.92 -24.94 18.73
CA VAL A 83 -5.98 -25.81 19.44
C VAL A 83 -6.10 -25.59 20.95
N VAL A 84 -6.33 -26.66 21.68
CA VAL A 84 -6.39 -26.66 23.14
C VAL A 84 -5.16 -27.34 23.71
N LEU A 85 -4.49 -26.70 24.66
CA LEU A 85 -3.41 -27.34 25.43
C LEU A 85 -4.01 -28.20 26.51
N THR A 86 -3.72 -29.51 26.45
CA THR A 86 -4.12 -30.49 27.46
C THR A 86 -2.91 -30.95 28.28
N SER A 87 -3.13 -31.65 29.40
CA SER A 87 -2.04 -32.19 30.20
C SER A 87 -1.15 -33.21 29.46
N THR A 88 -1.63 -33.74 28.32
CA THR A 88 -0.93 -34.74 27.50
C THR A 88 -0.45 -34.19 26.15
N GLY A 89 -0.68 -32.89 25.84
CA GLY A 89 -0.28 -32.27 24.60
C GLY A 89 -1.36 -31.37 23.97
N PHE A 90 -1.26 -31.15 22.67
CA PHE A 90 -2.25 -30.35 21.95
C PHE A 90 -3.43 -31.21 21.49
N GLY A 91 -4.63 -30.72 21.70
CA GLY A 91 -5.88 -31.28 21.23
C GLY A 91 -6.66 -30.32 20.34
N VAL A 92 -7.68 -30.84 19.66
CA VAL A 92 -8.64 -30.04 18.89
C VAL A 92 -10.00 -30.14 19.61
N VAL A 93 -10.69 -28.99 19.71
CA VAL A 93 -12.04 -29.00 20.32
C VAL A 93 -13.01 -29.72 19.39
N SER A 94 -13.59 -30.81 19.85
CA SER A 94 -14.67 -31.50 19.17
C SER A 94 -15.81 -31.67 20.18
N THR A 95 -16.99 -31.19 19.82
CA THR A 95 -18.22 -31.40 20.61
C THR A 95 -19.17 -32.32 19.85
N GLN A 96 -20.23 -32.79 20.52
CA GLN A 96 -21.22 -33.64 19.85
C GLN A 96 -21.91 -32.99 18.67
N ASP A 97 -21.98 -31.62 18.66
CA ASP A 97 -22.69 -30.85 17.64
C ASP A 97 -21.75 -30.18 16.62
N THR A 98 -20.43 -30.16 16.84
CA THR A 98 -19.46 -29.48 15.96
C THR A 98 -18.24 -30.36 15.73
N ALA A 99 -17.98 -30.67 14.46
CA ALA A 99 -16.73 -31.27 14.00
C ALA A 99 -15.71 -30.22 13.62
N PRO A 100 -14.41 -30.47 13.82
CA PRO A 100 -13.36 -29.56 13.34
C PRO A 100 -13.52 -29.27 11.84
N ALA A 101 -13.36 -28.01 11.44
CA ALA A 101 -13.38 -27.63 10.03
C ALA A 101 -12.23 -28.32 9.28
N SER A 102 -12.47 -28.75 8.03
CA SER A 102 -11.40 -29.32 7.23
C SER A 102 -10.30 -28.27 6.97
N LYS A 103 -9.05 -28.71 6.93
CA LYS A 103 -7.90 -27.85 6.64
C LYS A 103 -8.13 -26.96 5.41
N MET A 104 -8.72 -27.51 4.34
CA MET A 104 -8.98 -26.78 3.11
C MET A 104 -9.95 -25.60 3.34
N ARG A 105 -11.02 -25.80 4.13
CA ARG A 105 -11.97 -24.72 4.45
C ARG A 105 -11.32 -23.64 5.34
N THR A 106 -10.53 -24.06 6.30
CA THR A 106 -9.81 -23.19 7.22
C THR A 106 -8.78 -22.34 6.46
N ASP A 107 -8.02 -22.95 5.55
CA ASP A 107 -7.03 -22.25 4.73
C ASP A 107 -7.72 -21.28 3.73
N ALA A 108 -8.86 -21.65 3.14
CA ALA A 108 -9.64 -20.78 2.28
C ALA A 108 -10.18 -19.56 3.04
N LEU A 109 -10.74 -19.76 4.23
CA LEU A 109 -11.19 -18.67 5.09
C LEU A 109 -10.05 -17.75 5.49
N LYS A 110 -8.91 -18.31 5.88
CA LYS A 110 -7.73 -17.52 6.21
C LYS A 110 -7.28 -16.65 5.03
N SER A 111 -7.24 -17.23 3.83
CA SER A 111 -6.87 -16.48 2.61
C SER A 111 -7.84 -15.34 2.33
N GLN A 112 -9.15 -15.53 2.53
CA GLN A 112 -10.15 -14.49 2.40
C GLN A 112 -9.91 -13.36 3.41
N LEU A 113 -9.70 -13.69 4.68
CA LEU A 113 -9.45 -12.73 5.74
C LEU A 113 -8.12 -11.95 5.52
N ASP A 114 -7.08 -12.63 5.02
CA ASP A 114 -5.81 -11.96 4.64
C ASP A 114 -6.05 -10.90 3.54
N ILE A 115 -6.92 -11.18 2.56
CA ILE A 115 -7.28 -10.23 1.49
C ILE A 115 -8.08 -9.05 2.08
N GLU A 116 -9.06 -9.33 2.93
CA GLU A 116 -9.89 -8.31 3.58
C GLU A 116 -9.05 -7.39 4.47
N ALA A 117 -8.11 -7.95 5.24
CA ALA A 117 -7.16 -7.19 6.03
C ALA A 117 -6.28 -6.27 5.17
N GLN A 118 -5.75 -6.78 4.06
CA GLN A 118 -4.92 -5.97 3.16
C GLN A 118 -5.72 -4.83 2.51
N ARG A 119 -6.96 -5.08 2.12
CA ARG A 119 -7.86 -4.04 1.61
C ARG A 119 -8.21 -3.02 2.69
N ASN A 120 -8.53 -3.48 3.90
CA ASN A 120 -8.78 -2.57 5.03
C ASN A 120 -7.57 -1.66 5.28
N TYR A 121 -6.36 -2.21 5.27
CA TYR A 121 -5.12 -1.44 5.41
C TYR A 121 -4.95 -0.40 4.30
N CYS A 122 -5.14 -0.77 3.04
CA CYS A 122 -5.07 0.18 1.93
C CYS A 122 -6.15 1.27 2.01
N ASN A 123 -7.37 0.92 2.41
CA ASN A 123 -8.45 1.88 2.62
C ASN A 123 -8.14 2.81 3.80
N LEU A 124 -7.52 2.30 4.86
CA LEU A 124 -7.05 3.12 5.98
C LEU A 124 -6.03 4.16 5.53
N LEU A 125 -5.04 3.76 4.73
CA LEU A 125 -4.07 4.69 4.15
C LEU A 125 -4.76 5.75 3.27
N SER A 126 -5.74 5.34 2.45
CA SER A 126 -6.52 6.28 1.62
C SER A 126 -7.26 7.34 2.45
N GLU A 127 -7.81 6.96 3.61
CA GLU A 127 -8.44 7.93 4.52
C GLU A 127 -7.40 8.82 5.21
N LEU A 128 -6.25 8.26 5.60
CA LEU A 128 -5.16 9.03 6.19
C LEU A 128 -4.56 10.05 5.21
N PHE A 129 -4.54 9.77 3.90
CA PHE A 129 -4.12 10.77 2.90
C PHE A 129 -5.01 12.02 2.90
N LYS A 130 -6.27 11.90 3.29
CA LYS A 130 -7.20 13.04 3.41
C LYS A 130 -6.98 13.87 4.68
N VAL A 131 -6.25 13.33 5.66
CA VAL A 131 -5.92 14.00 6.91
C VAL A 131 -4.79 15.00 6.67
N SER A 132 -5.08 16.28 6.80
CA SER A 132 -4.09 17.36 6.59
C SER A 132 -2.87 17.17 7.50
N GLY A 133 -1.69 17.14 6.90
CA GLY A 133 -0.42 17.00 7.60
C GLY A 133 0.01 15.55 7.90
N TRP A 134 -0.84 14.54 7.72
CA TRP A 134 -0.43 13.14 7.90
C TRP A 134 0.64 12.73 6.88
N GLY A 135 0.48 13.13 5.62
CA GLY A 135 1.45 12.89 4.54
C GLY A 135 2.85 13.46 4.81
N ASN A 136 2.97 14.48 5.67
CA ASN A 136 4.25 15.10 6.01
C ASN A 136 5.01 14.40 7.14
N GLN A 137 4.40 13.40 7.78
CA GLN A 137 5.06 12.65 8.86
C GLN A 137 6.06 11.62 8.30
N SER A 138 7.18 11.42 9.02
CA SER A 138 8.17 10.40 8.66
C SER A 138 7.59 8.98 8.59
N ILE A 139 6.55 8.70 9.37
CA ILE A 139 5.83 7.42 9.35
C ILE A 139 5.25 7.10 7.96
N ARG A 140 4.75 8.11 7.24
CA ARG A 140 4.23 7.94 5.87
C ARG A 140 5.28 7.36 4.93
N GLN A 141 6.53 7.84 5.02
CA GLN A 141 7.62 7.37 4.15
C GLN A 141 7.93 5.88 4.32
N GLN A 142 7.68 5.33 5.51
CA GLN A 142 7.85 3.91 5.78
C GLN A 142 6.67 3.07 5.24
N LEU A 143 5.46 3.63 5.25
CA LEU A 143 4.24 2.92 4.88
C LEU A 143 3.95 2.97 3.37
N VAL A 144 4.30 4.09 2.71
CA VAL A 144 4.03 4.29 1.28
C VAL A 144 5.34 4.71 0.60
N GLN A 145 5.99 3.76 -0.06
CA GLN A 145 7.31 3.93 -0.66
C GLN A 145 7.26 4.16 -2.17
N THR A 146 6.20 3.72 -2.84
CA THR A 146 6.04 3.84 -4.28
C THR A 146 4.64 4.31 -4.66
N LEU A 147 4.47 4.81 -5.88
CA LEU A 147 3.17 5.18 -6.43
C LEU A 147 2.24 3.98 -6.65
N PHE A 148 2.79 2.76 -6.66
CA PHE A 148 2.02 1.49 -6.75
C PHE A 148 1.82 0.91 -5.34
N TRP A 149 1.04 1.57 -4.51
CA TRP A 149 0.91 1.28 -3.09
C TRP A 149 -0.35 0.47 -2.72
N HIS A 150 -1.37 0.45 -3.59
CA HIS A 150 -2.64 -0.18 -3.28
C HIS A 150 -2.69 -1.62 -3.80
N PHE A 151 -3.16 -2.54 -2.95
CA PHE A 151 -3.27 -3.97 -3.28
C PHE A 151 -4.12 -4.25 -4.53
N ASP A 152 -5.25 -3.55 -4.69
CA ASP A 152 -6.16 -3.75 -5.83
C ASP A 152 -5.55 -3.29 -7.17
N PHE A 153 -4.42 -2.59 -7.19
CA PHE A 153 -3.69 -2.29 -8.41
C PHE A 153 -3.18 -3.54 -9.13
N LEU A 154 -3.00 -4.67 -8.41
CA LEU A 154 -2.71 -5.95 -9.04
C LEU A 154 -3.85 -6.40 -9.97
N ALA A 155 -5.10 -6.22 -9.55
CA ALA A 155 -6.26 -6.51 -10.41
C ALA A 155 -6.39 -5.48 -11.52
N GLN A 156 -6.23 -4.20 -11.19
CA GLN A 156 -6.49 -3.10 -12.11
C GLN A 156 -5.43 -2.97 -13.22
N TYR A 157 -4.15 -3.19 -12.89
CA TYR A 157 -3.03 -2.87 -13.78
C TYR A 157 -2.12 -4.06 -14.13
N ALA A 158 -2.09 -5.12 -13.29
CA ALA A 158 -1.23 -6.28 -13.50
C ALA A 158 -1.98 -7.55 -13.96
N GLY A 159 -3.28 -7.43 -14.31
CA GLY A 159 -4.08 -8.51 -14.87
C GLY A 159 -4.37 -9.68 -13.91
N LYS A 160 -4.31 -9.45 -12.60
CA LYS A 160 -4.65 -10.44 -11.57
C LYS A 160 -6.11 -10.28 -11.17
N GLU A 161 -7.04 -11.00 -11.83
CA GLU A 161 -8.49 -10.84 -11.58
C GLU A 161 -8.90 -11.02 -10.12
N SER A 162 -8.26 -11.94 -9.40
CA SER A 162 -8.54 -12.23 -7.98
C SER A 162 -7.23 -12.36 -7.20
N PRO A 163 -6.50 -11.25 -6.95
CA PRO A 163 -5.21 -11.32 -6.31
C PRO A 163 -5.33 -11.82 -4.86
N ILE A 164 -4.39 -12.67 -4.47
CA ILE A 164 -4.23 -13.12 -3.09
C ILE A 164 -3.01 -12.44 -2.46
N ILE A 165 -2.88 -12.51 -1.14
CA ILE A 165 -1.78 -11.86 -0.43
C ILE A 165 -0.39 -12.33 -0.90
N ASN A 166 -0.29 -13.58 -1.36
CA ASN A 166 0.95 -14.10 -1.90
C ASN A 166 1.33 -13.43 -3.24
N ASP A 167 0.37 -13.11 -4.09
CA ASP A 167 0.62 -12.35 -5.33
C ASP A 167 1.19 -10.96 -5.01
N TRP A 168 0.65 -10.31 -3.96
CA TRP A 168 1.16 -9.02 -3.49
C TRP A 168 2.61 -9.11 -3.00
N ARG A 169 2.93 -10.14 -2.20
CA ARG A 169 4.30 -10.36 -1.71
C ARG A 169 5.28 -10.66 -2.82
N LEU A 170 4.88 -11.47 -3.79
CA LEU A 170 5.69 -11.80 -4.96
C LEU A 170 5.88 -10.60 -5.91
N ALA A 171 4.93 -9.67 -5.95
CA ALA A 171 5.03 -8.47 -6.77
C ALA A 171 5.98 -7.40 -6.20
N GLN A 172 6.25 -7.38 -4.88
CA GLN A 172 7.05 -6.32 -4.24
C GLN A 172 8.43 -6.10 -4.89
N PRO A 173 9.25 -7.12 -5.19
CA PRO A 173 10.54 -6.91 -5.88
C PRO A 173 10.36 -6.26 -7.25
N TYR A 174 9.35 -6.66 -8.01
CA TYR A 174 9.07 -6.10 -9.34
C TYR A 174 8.55 -4.67 -9.27
N ILE A 175 7.77 -4.34 -8.23
CA ILE A 175 7.32 -2.96 -7.97
C ILE A 175 8.53 -2.06 -7.74
N MET A 176 9.46 -2.49 -6.88
CA MET A 176 10.66 -1.72 -6.55
C MET A 176 11.62 -1.60 -7.75
N GLU A 177 11.78 -2.65 -8.55
CA GLU A 177 12.57 -2.63 -9.79
C GLU A 177 12.01 -1.62 -10.79
N ALA A 178 10.69 -1.67 -11.04
CA ALA A 178 10.02 -0.75 -11.94
C ALA A 178 10.04 0.69 -11.43
N ASP A 179 9.84 0.92 -10.13
CA ASP A 179 9.95 2.24 -9.51
C ASP A 179 11.36 2.82 -9.71
N GLY A 180 12.40 2.05 -9.43
CA GLY A 180 13.80 2.47 -9.65
C GLY A 180 14.11 2.77 -11.11
N PHE A 181 13.57 1.97 -12.05
CA PHE A 181 13.69 2.26 -13.49
C PHE A 181 13.00 3.59 -13.86
N ILE A 182 11.79 3.81 -13.38
CA ILE A 182 11.02 5.03 -13.66
C ILE A 182 11.76 6.25 -13.08
N ARG A 183 12.19 6.21 -11.82
CA ARG A 183 12.95 7.27 -11.15
C ARG A 183 14.20 7.68 -11.90
N LYS A 184 14.93 6.71 -12.44
CA LYS A 184 16.10 6.96 -13.28
C LYS A 184 15.77 7.83 -14.51
N HIS A 185 14.54 7.75 -15.05
CA HIS A 185 14.16 8.43 -16.29
C HIS A 185 13.40 9.75 -16.08
N ILE A 186 12.70 9.87 -14.94
CA ILE A 186 11.95 11.12 -14.64
C ILE A 186 12.63 11.97 -13.56
N GLY A 187 13.67 11.46 -12.91
CA GLY A 187 14.37 12.08 -11.78
C GLY A 187 13.69 11.78 -10.44
N ASP A 188 14.50 11.57 -9.41
CA ASP A 188 14.02 11.29 -8.04
C ASP A 188 13.18 12.44 -7.49
N ALA A 189 13.56 13.69 -7.78
CA ALA A 189 12.87 14.88 -7.29
C ALA A 189 11.41 14.97 -7.76
N LEU A 190 11.12 14.61 -9.03
CA LEU A 190 9.74 14.54 -9.51
C LEU A 190 9.00 13.35 -8.92
N ALA A 191 9.63 12.17 -8.85
CA ALA A 191 9.01 10.97 -8.28
C ALA A 191 8.61 11.18 -6.82
N ASP A 192 9.47 11.82 -6.03
CA ASP A 192 9.20 12.14 -4.62
C ASP A 192 8.09 13.17 -4.48
N GLU A 193 8.06 14.22 -5.31
CA GLU A 193 6.98 15.20 -5.34
C GLU A 193 5.62 14.56 -5.64
N LEU A 194 5.55 13.70 -6.66
CA LEU A 194 4.32 12.98 -7.00
C LEU A 194 3.84 12.09 -5.83
N LEU A 195 4.78 11.45 -5.13
CA LEU A 195 4.47 10.62 -3.97
C LEU A 195 4.01 11.46 -2.77
N GLU A 196 4.63 12.61 -2.53
CA GLU A 196 4.21 13.56 -1.50
C GLU A 196 2.81 14.12 -1.80
N HIS A 197 2.55 14.56 -3.02
CA HIS A 197 1.24 15.07 -3.42
C HIS A 197 0.16 13.98 -3.38
N LEU A 198 0.49 12.73 -3.75
CA LEU A 198 -0.42 11.59 -3.61
C LEU A 198 -0.83 11.40 -2.14
N THR A 199 0.14 11.33 -1.23
CA THR A 199 -0.09 11.04 0.19
C THR A 199 -0.62 12.24 0.98
N ALA A 200 -0.53 13.45 0.42
CA ALA A 200 -1.16 14.67 0.93
C ALA A 200 -2.54 14.94 0.29
N ASN A 201 -3.03 14.05 -0.59
CA ASN A 201 -4.27 14.23 -1.36
C ASN A 201 -4.33 15.57 -2.10
N SER A 202 -3.21 15.99 -2.67
CA SER A 202 -3.04 17.30 -3.33
C SER A 202 -2.60 17.21 -4.79
N LEU A 203 -2.70 16.00 -5.40
CA LEU A 203 -2.37 15.82 -6.81
C LEU A 203 -3.22 16.72 -7.71
N THR A 204 -2.57 17.43 -8.60
CA THR A 204 -3.22 18.17 -9.69
C THR A 204 -3.75 17.22 -10.77
N ALA A 205 -4.61 17.70 -11.64
CA ALA A 205 -5.11 16.91 -12.77
C ALA A 205 -4.00 16.42 -13.70
N ALA A 206 -2.94 17.20 -13.88
CA ALA A 206 -1.78 16.83 -14.68
C ALA A 206 -0.96 15.71 -14.00
N GLU A 207 -0.72 15.84 -12.70
CA GLU A 207 -0.01 14.82 -11.92
C GLU A 207 -0.79 13.52 -11.80
N ILE A 208 -2.12 13.55 -11.63
CA ILE A 208 -2.97 12.35 -11.64
C ILE A 208 -2.76 11.56 -12.94
N LYS A 209 -2.67 12.24 -14.08
CA LYS A 209 -2.41 11.61 -15.38
C LYS A 209 -1.06 10.90 -15.39
N VAL A 210 0.01 11.55 -14.91
CA VAL A 210 1.35 10.98 -14.83
C VAL A 210 1.39 9.81 -13.86
N VAL A 211 0.85 9.97 -12.65
CA VAL A 211 0.76 8.91 -11.63
C VAL A 211 0.02 7.68 -12.16
N THR A 212 -1.09 7.88 -12.88
CA THR A 212 -1.86 6.78 -13.48
C THR A 212 -1.03 6.03 -14.52
N ILE A 213 -0.26 6.74 -15.37
CA ILE A 213 0.63 6.10 -16.36
C ILE A 213 1.73 5.31 -15.65
N ILE A 214 2.30 5.84 -14.57
CA ILE A 214 3.33 5.16 -13.78
C ILE A 214 2.76 3.87 -13.15
N GLN A 215 1.56 3.92 -12.57
CA GLN A 215 0.89 2.76 -12.00
C GLN A 215 0.63 1.68 -13.07
N GLN A 216 0.21 2.07 -14.27
CA GLN A 216 0.04 1.18 -15.41
C GLN A 216 1.38 0.55 -15.85
N LEU A 217 2.45 1.33 -15.90
CA LEU A 217 3.80 0.85 -16.22
C LEU A 217 4.27 -0.22 -15.24
N ILE A 218 4.15 0.05 -13.95
CA ILE A 218 4.52 -0.91 -12.90
C ILE A 218 3.68 -2.18 -13.02
N GLY A 219 2.37 -2.06 -13.25
CA GLY A 219 1.49 -3.21 -13.47
C GLY A 219 1.90 -4.05 -14.69
N LEU A 220 2.24 -3.41 -15.81
CA LEU A 220 2.72 -4.07 -17.03
C LEU A 220 4.07 -4.76 -16.82
N HIS A 221 4.95 -4.17 -16.01
CA HIS A 221 6.22 -4.77 -15.61
C HIS A 221 5.99 -6.05 -14.79
N ILE A 222 5.10 -6.01 -13.79
CA ILE A 222 4.74 -7.17 -12.94
C ILE A 222 4.21 -8.33 -13.79
N CYS A 223 3.37 -8.08 -14.79
CA CYS A 223 2.84 -9.14 -15.67
C CYS A 223 3.76 -9.52 -16.83
N GLY A 224 4.93 -8.88 -16.96
CA GLY A 224 5.93 -9.19 -17.99
C GLY A 224 5.55 -8.76 -19.41
N ASN A 225 4.58 -7.85 -19.57
CA ASN A 225 4.15 -7.38 -20.90
C ASN A 225 5.09 -6.28 -21.45
N LYS A 226 6.28 -6.68 -21.88
CA LYS A 226 7.34 -5.77 -22.36
C LYS A 226 6.94 -4.91 -23.56
N SER A 227 6.03 -5.38 -24.41
CA SER A 227 5.58 -4.59 -25.57
C SER A 227 4.71 -3.42 -25.14
N ALA A 228 3.73 -3.66 -24.26
CA ALA A 228 2.89 -2.62 -23.71
C ALA A 228 3.69 -1.68 -22.79
N GLU A 229 4.63 -2.21 -21.98
CA GLU A 229 5.52 -1.43 -21.12
C GLU A 229 6.27 -0.35 -21.93
N LYS A 230 6.85 -0.68 -23.09
CA LYS A 230 7.50 0.30 -23.98
C LYS A 230 6.55 1.39 -24.46
N ILE A 231 5.32 1.03 -24.85
CA ILE A 231 4.32 2.00 -25.32
C ILE A 231 3.95 2.97 -24.21
N TYR A 232 3.71 2.47 -23.00
CA TYR A 232 3.34 3.30 -21.87
C TYR A 232 4.53 4.14 -21.35
N PHE A 233 5.75 3.63 -21.46
CA PHE A 233 6.94 4.41 -21.17
C PHE A 233 7.07 5.60 -22.12
N HIS A 234 6.93 5.42 -23.44
CA HIS A 234 6.88 6.53 -24.39
C HIS A 234 5.74 7.50 -24.08
N ARG A 235 4.57 6.99 -23.68
CA ARG A 235 3.46 7.85 -23.27
C ARG A 235 3.79 8.69 -22.05
N LEU A 236 4.50 8.13 -21.06
CA LEU A 236 4.98 8.88 -19.89
C LEU A 236 5.90 10.02 -20.33
N MET A 237 6.94 9.71 -21.11
CA MET A 237 7.91 10.69 -21.56
C MET A 237 7.25 11.80 -22.40
N ASN A 238 6.39 11.43 -23.36
CA ASN A 238 5.64 12.40 -24.16
C ASN A 238 4.70 13.28 -23.31
N THR A 239 4.16 12.76 -22.22
CA THR A 239 3.30 13.54 -21.32
C THR A 239 4.11 14.57 -20.54
N LEU A 240 5.31 14.21 -20.07
CA LEU A 240 6.21 15.11 -19.34
C LEU A 240 6.82 16.19 -20.27
N GLU A 241 7.25 15.78 -21.46
CA GLU A 241 7.90 16.67 -22.44
C GLU A 241 6.92 17.58 -23.16
N GLY A 242 5.68 17.10 -23.36
CA GLY A 242 4.63 17.88 -24.01
C GLY A 242 4.14 19.08 -23.20
N ASP A 243 4.37 19.09 -21.90
CA ASP A 243 4.01 20.18 -20.98
C ASP A 243 5.10 20.34 -19.91
N ILE A 244 6.33 20.54 -20.38
CA ILE A 244 7.54 20.55 -19.55
C ILE A 244 7.52 21.60 -18.43
N ASP A 245 6.82 22.73 -18.64
CA ASP A 245 6.75 23.80 -17.66
C ASP A 245 5.84 23.45 -16.47
N THR A 246 4.96 22.45 -16.64
CA THR A 246 4.15 21.88 -15.55
C THR A 246 4.98 20.98 -14.64
N TYR A 247 6.12 20.47 -15.10
CA TYR A 247 6.99 19.56 -14.35
C TYR A 247 8.40 20.12 -14.16
N PRO A 248 8.58 21.21 -13.39
CA PRO A 248 9.88 21.89 -13.25
C PRO A 248 10.95 20.96 -12.67
N LYS A 249 10.59 20.06 -11.72
CA LYS A 249 11.55 19.10 -11.15
C LYS A 249 12.04 18.06 -12.16
N TYR A 250 11.24 17.72 -13.17
CA TYR A 250 11.70 16.90 -14.29
C TYR A 250 12.64 17.69 -15.19
N LYS A 251 12.24 18.91 -15.56
CA LYS A 251 13.03 19.81 -16.43
C LYS A 251 14.43 20.08 -15.87
N ASP A 252 14.54 20.22 -14.55
CA ASP A 252 15.80 20.49 -13.85
C ASP A 252 16.58 19.20 -13.50
N SER A 253 16.05 18.01 -13.80
CA SER A 253 16.68 16.74 -13.48
C SER A 253 17.85 16.40 -14.40
N GLU A 254 18.82 15.64 -13.87
CA GLU A 254 19.89 15.03 -14.67
C GLU A 254 19.34 14.12 -15.77
N ALA A 255 18.21 13.44 -15.51
CA ALA A 255 17.53 12.58 -16.47
C ALA A 255 17.10 13.37 -17.72
N TYR A 256 16.48 14.54 -17.54
CA TYR A 256 16.09 15.40 -18.63
C TYR A 256 17.32 15.94 -19.37
N GLN A 257 18.32 16.43 -18.65
CA GLN A 257 19.55 16.96 -19.24
C GLN A 257 20.29 15.90 -20.05
N TYR A 258 20.36 14.65 -19.56
CA TYR A 258 20.98 13.55 -20.28
C TYR A 258 20.24 13.19 -21.57
N ASN A 259 18.90 13.14 -21.53
CA ASN A 259 18.06 12.82 -22.70
C ASN A 259 18.07 13.93 -23.75
N HIS A 260 18.32 15.18 -23.35
CA HIS A 260 18.34 16.37 -24.22
C HIS A 260 19.75 16.97 -24.41
N PHE A 261 20.76 16.19 -24.05
CA PHE A 261 22.14 16.63 -24.24
C PHE A 261 22.41 16.89 -25.74
N LYS A 262 22.58 18.15 -26.10
CA LYS A 262 23.08 18.53 -27.41
C LYS A 262 24.60 18.40 -27.37
N GLY A 263 25.16 17.49 -28.14
CA GLY A 263 26.60 17.43 -28.35
C GLY A 263 27.17 18.78 -28.79
N TYR A 264 28.45 18.99 -28.59
CA TYR A 264 29.11 20.19 -29.00
C TYR A 264 28.94 20.39 -30.54
N GLU A 265 28.28 21.45 -30.92
CA GLU A 265 28.16 21.85 -32.31
C GLU A 265 29.33 22.81 -32.65
N ASN A 266 30.16 22.43 -33.64
CA ASN A 266 31.22 23.30 -34.15
C ASN A 266 30.57 24.49 -34.86
N THR A 267 30.74 25.70 -34.30
CA THR A 267 30.33 26.93 -34.96
C THR A 267 31.54 27.62 -35.64
N LYS A 268 31.32 28.52 -36.57
CA LYS A 268 32.38 29.24 -37.24
C LYS A 268 33.28 30.05 -36.29
N ASP A 269 32.75 30.39 -35.12
CA ASP A 269 33.44 31.17 -34.08
C ASP A 269 33.99 30.26 -32.95
N SER A 270 33.90 28.95 -33.11
CA SER A 270 34.45 28.02 -32.13
C SER A 270 35.97 28.06 -32.15
N GLY A 271 36.59 28.40 -31.02
CA GLY A 271 38.06 28.41 -30.88
C GLY A 271 38.72 27.03 -30.94
N MET A 272 37.90 25.95 -30.94
CA MET A 272 38.35 24.56 -31.05
C MET A 272 37.29 23.73 -31.81
N PHE A 273 37.74 22.93 -32.77
CA PHE A 273 36.87 21.99 -33.50
C PHE A 273 37.00 20.58 -32.87
N ILE A 274 35.87 20.00 -32.50
CA ILE A 274 35.81 18.58 -32.04
C ILE A 274 35.34 17.73 -33.23
N PHE A 275 36.18 16.79 -33.65
CA PHE A 275 35.79 15.81 -34.65
C PHE A 275 35.05 14.68 -33.92
N GLN A 276 33.73 14.55 -34.20
CA GLN A 276 32.97 13.38 -33.79
C GLN A 276 33.23 12.27 -34.83
N GLY A 277 33.95 11.21 -34.40
CA GLY A 277 34.21 10.02 -35.21
C GLY A 277 33.02 9.05 -35.14
#